data_8a996052d785bc65edd47300037e7c9b
#
_entry.id   8a996052d785bc65edd47300037e7c9b
#
_cell.length_a   1.000
_cell.length_b   1.000
_cell.length_c   1.000
_cell.angle_alpha   90.00
_cell.angle_beta   90.00
_cell.angle_gamma   90.00
#
_symmetry.space_group_name_H-M   'P 1'
#
loop_
_entity.id
_entity.type
_entity.pdbx_description
1 polymer ?
#
loop_
_entity_poly.entity_id
_entity_poly.type
_entity_poly.pdbx_seq_one_letter_code
_entity_poly.pdbx_strand_id
1 'polypeptide(L)'
;MKQRVERTLQSLNLTAKKRTLVHKLSGGEKRRVSIAMELVADPMIIFMDEATSGLDPKSEKEVMEISKRIAHDQNKIVMMITHNTQNIVLCDKLIVLCKAKQVGRLAFFGTPEETLRYFDISSINEVYDKLNTQPEKYVRH
;
A
#
# COMPACT_ATOMS: atom_id res chain seq x y z
N MET A 1 -24.56 -12.74 -3.52
CA MET A 1 -23.23 -13.03 -4.10
C MET A 1 -22.96 -12.29 -5.41
N LYS A 2 -23.77 -12.43 -6.47
CA LYS A 2 -23.53 -11.74 -7.76
C LYS A 2 -23.36 -10.22 -7.67
N GLN A 3 -24.22 -9.52 -6.93
CA GLN A 3 -24.13 -8.06 -6.74
C GLN A 3 -22.80 -7.63 -6.07
N ARG A 4 -22.29 -8.40 -5.10
CA ARG A 4 -21.03 -8.10 -4.43
C ARG A 4 -19.86 -8.22 -5.41
N VAL A 5 -19.84 -9.29 -6.21
CA VAL A 5 -18.82 -9.46 -7.27
C VAL A 5 -18.83 -8.28 -8.26
N GLU A 6 -20.01 -7.85 -8.71
CA GLU A 6 -20.13 -6.71 -9.64
C GLU A 6 -19.59 -5.42 -9.01
N ARG A 7 -19.97 -5.10 -7.78
CA ARG A 7 -19.45 -3.93 -7.06
C ARG A 7 -17.94 -3.99 -6.88
N THR A 8 -17.39 -5.16 -6.52
CA THR A 8 -15.96 -5.37 -6.37
C THR A 8 -15.22 -5.16 -7.70
N LEU A 9 -15.72 -5.71 -8.80
CA LEU A 9 -15.11 -5.49 -10.12
C LEU A 9 -15.14 -4.02 -10.53
N GLN A 10 -16.23 -3.32 -10.22
CA GLN A 10 -16.38 -1.90 -10.50
C GLN A 10 -15.38 -1.06 -9.70
N SER A 11 -15.25 -1.28 -8.38
CA SER A 11 -14.32 -0.54 -7.52
C SER A 11 -12.86 -0.71 -7.92
N LEU A 12 -12.53 -1.81 -8.58
CA LEU A 12 -11.18 -2.16 -9.04
C LEU A 12 -10.93 -1.88 -10.52
N ASN A 13 -11.86 -1.20 -11.22
CA ASN A 13 -11.78 -0.93 -12.67
C ASN A 13 -11.63 -2.22 -13.52
N LEU A 14 -12.27 -3.32 -13.11
CA LEU A 14 -12.19 -4.62 -13.78
C LEU A 14 -13.47 -5.01 -14.55
N THR A 15 -14.49 -4.17 -14.57
CA THR A 15 -15.80 -4.49 -15.20
C THR A 15 -15.65 -4.93 -16.64
N ALA A 16 -14.84 -4.22 -17.44
CA ALA A 16 -14.58 -4.56 -18.85
C ALA A 16 -13.80 -5.88 -19.03
N LYS A 17 -13.14 -6.35 -17.98
CA LYS A 17 -12.30 -7.58 -17.99
C LYS A 17 -13.01 -8.80 -17.41
N LYS A 18 -14.27 -8.67 -17.01
CA LYS A 18 -15.07 -9.73 -16.35
C LYS A 18 -15.04 -11.09 -17.04
N ARG A 19 -14.94 -11.10 -18.38
CA ARG A 19 -14.90 -12.33 -19.19
C ARG A 19 -13.51 -12.65 -19.73
N THR A 20 -12.49 -11.88 -19.35
CA THR A 20 -11.12 -12.09 -19.82
C THR A 20 -10.46 -13.17 -18.99
N LEU A 21 -9.81 -14.12 -19.64
CA LEU A 21 -9.04 -15.16 -18.95
C LEU A 21 -7.84 -14.55 -18.23
N VAL A 22 -7.55 -15.01 -17.01
CA VAL A 22 -6.51 -14.42 -16.13
C VAL A 22 -5.13 -14.37 -16.81
N HIS A 23 -4.76 -15.36 -17.60
CA HIS A 23 -3.48 -15.36 -18.29
C HIS A 23 -3.34 -14.26 -19.36
N LYS A 24 -4.47 -13.70 -19.85
CA LYS A 24 -4.51 -12.58 -20.82
C LYS A 24 -4.52 -11.21 -20.16
N LEU A 25 -4.57 -11.13 -18.83
CA LEU A 25 -4.54 -9.89 -18.09
C LEU A 25 -3.11 -9.35 -17.98
N SER A 26 -2.96 -8.02 -17.95
CA SER A 26 -1.71 -7.35 -17.62
C SER A 26 -1.30 -7.61 -16.16
N GLY A 27 -0.05 -7.30 -15.78
CA GLY A 27 0.42 -7.43 -14.40
C GLY A 27 -0.45 -6.65 -13.41
N GLY A 28 -0.76 -5.40 -13.70
CA GLY A 28 -1.62 -4.56 -12.88
C GLY A 28 -3.06 -5.09 -12.80
N GLU A 29 -3.63 -5.60 -13.90
CA GLU A 29 -4.95 -6.22 -13.90
C GLU A 29 -4.98 -7.49 -13.06
N LYS A 30 -3.95 -8.35 -13.16
CA LYS A 30 -3.81 -9.55 -12.32
C LYS A 30 -3.75 -9.19 -10.84
N ARG A 31 -2.99 -8.13 -10.49
CA ARG A 31 -2.90 -7.66 -9.11
C ARG A 31 -4.25 -7.17 -8.58
N ARG A 32 -5.00 -6.42 -9.39
CA ARG A 32 -6.35 -6.00 -9.01
C ARG A 32 -7.32 -7.18 -8.88
N VAL A 33 -7.18 -8.23 -9.68
CA VAL A 33 -7.95 -9.47 -9.48
C VAL A 33 -7.63 -10.13 -8.15
N SER A 34 -6.36 -10.19 -7.74
CA SER A 34 -6.00 -10.70 -6.40
C SER A 34 -6.66 -9.88 -5.28
N ILE A 35 -6.64 -8.55 -5.38
CA ILE A 35 -7.35 -7.67 -4.44
C ILE A 35 -8.86 -7.93 -4.47
N ALA A 36 -9.44 -8.16 -5.66
CA ALA A 36 -10.86 -8.48 -5.80
C ALA A 36 -11.26 -9.75 -5.05
N MET A 37 -10.43 -10.77 -5.08
CA MET A 37 -10.68 -12.05 -4.40
C MET A 37 -10.81 -11.86 -2.89
N GLU A 38 -9.94 -11.03 -2.28
CA GLU A 38 -10.02 -10.70 -0.87
C GLU A 38 -11.24 -9.81 -0.54
N LEU A 39 -11.51 -8.80 -1.37
CA LEU A 39 -12.62 -7.87 -1.17
C LEU A 39 -14.01 -8.53 -1.26
N VAL A 40 -14.16 -9.60 -2.01
CA VAL A 40 -15.45 -10.34 -2.11
C VAL A 40 -15.90 -10.88 -0.75
N ALA A 41 -14.97 -11.22 0.15
CA ALA A 41 -15.27 -11.62 1.53
C ALA A 41 -15.75 -10.47 2.42
N ASP A 42 -15.60 -9.22 1.94
CA ASP A 42 -15.96 -7.98 2.66
C ASP A 42 -15.22 -7.78 3.99
N PRO A 43 -13.89 -7.96 4.04
CA PRO A 43 -13.14 -7.79 5.26
C PRO A 43 -13.12 -6.33 5.72
N MET A 44 -12.98 -6.10 7.03
CA MET A 44 -12.75 -4.77 7.60
C MET A 44 -11.31 -4.31 7.43
N ILE A 45 -10.36 -5.24 7.44
CA ILE A 45 -8.93 -4.98 7.33
C ILE A 45 -8.38 -5.80 6.17
N ILE A 46 -7.57 -5.18 5.32
CA ILE A 46 -6.91 -5.79 4.18
C ILE A 46 -5.40 -5.59 4.36
N PHE A 47 -4.64 -6.67 4.36
CA PHE A 47 -3.19 -6.65 4.36
C PHE A 47 -2.67 -6.92 2.95
N MET A 48 -1.77 -6.07 2.49
CA MET A 48 -1.14 -6.17 1.18
C MET A 48 0.37 -6.19 1.36
N ASP A 49 0.98 -7.33 1.08
CA ASP A 49 2.43 -7.47 1.14
C ASP A 49 3.01 -7.27 -0.26
N GLU A 50 3.85 -6.22 -0.41
CA GLU A 50 4.47 -5.82 -1.67
C GLU A 50 3.51 -5.81 -2.88
N ALA A 51 2.28 -5.33 -2.68
CA ALA A 51 1.21 -5.39 -3.69
C ALA A 51 1.54 -4.64 -4.99
N THR A 52 2.54 -3.79 -5.00
CA THR A 52 2.97 -3.01 -6.17
C THR A 52 4.31 -3.46 -6.74
N SER A 53 4.97 -4.44 -6.12
CA SER A 53 6.25 -4.95 -6.60
C SER A 53 6.17 -5.51 -8.02
N GLY A 54 7.13 -5.12 -8.87
CA GLY A 54 7.20 -5.56 -10.26
C GLY A 54 6.16 -4.95 -11.20
N LEU A 55 5.38 -3.98 -10.75
CA LEU A 55 4.47 -3.21 -11.61
C LEU A 55 5.22 -2.02 -12.24
N ASP A 56 4.75 -1.60 -13.42
CA ASP A 56 5.16 -0.32 -13.98
C ASP A 56 4.61 0.84 -13.15
N PRO A 57 5.22 2.04 -13.18
CA PRO A 57 4.85 3.18 -12.33
C PRO A 57 3.38 3.60 -12.43
N LYS A 58 2.77 3.46 -13.61
CA LYS A 58 1.36 3.78 -13.82
C LYS A 58 0.45 2.78 -13.12
N SER A 59 0.72 1.48 -13.29
CA SER A 59 -0.04 0.41 -12.65
C SER A 59 0.11 0.43 -11.13
N GLU A 60 1.31 0.75 -10.64
CA GLU A 60 1.57 0.95 -9.21
C GLU A 60 0.70 2.07 -8.63
N LYS A 61 0.75 3.26 -9.24
CA LYS A 61 -0.05 4.40 -8.82
C LYS A 61 -1.54 4.06 -8.81
N GLU A 62 -2.02 3.37 -9.85
CA GLU A 62 -3.42 2.94 -9.95
C GLU A 62 -3.82 2.00 -8.79
N VAL A 63 -2.97 1.04 -8.40
CA VAL A 63 -3.22 0.16 -7.25
C VAL A 63 -3.27 0.97 -5.95
N MET A 64 -2.36 1.93 -5.75
CA MET A 64 -2.36 2.81 -4.57
C MET A 64 -3.63 3.67 -4.48
N GLU A 65 -4.04 4.30 -5.59
CA GLU A 65 -5.27 5.11 -5.66
C GLU A 65 -6.53 4.27 -5.41
N ILE A 66 -6.58 3.04 -5.94
CA ILE A 66 -7.67 2.09 -5.68
C ILE A 66 -7.69 1.72 -4.20
N SER A 67 -6.54 1.41 -3.60
CA SER A 67 -6.42 1.06 -2.19
C SER A 67 -6.92 2.18 -1.29
N LYS A 68 -6.58 3.43 -1.62
CA LYS A 68 -7.08 4.62 -0.92
C LYS A 68 -8.60 4.74 -1.03
N ARG A 69 -9.17 4.57 -2.22
CA ARG A 69 -10.64 4.59 -2.39
C ARG A 69 -11.34 3.47 -1.61
N ILE A 70 -10.78 2.27 -1.58
CA ILE A 70 -11.33 1.17 -0.78
C ILE A 70 -11.36 1.54 0.70
N ALA A 71 -10.28 2.14 1.21
CA ALA A 71 -10.21 2.57 2.60
C ALA A 71 -11.28 3.62 2.92
N HIS A 72 -11.37 4.69 2.11
CA HIS A 72 -12.26 5.82 2.37
C HIS A 72 -13.72 5.52 2.03
N ASP A 73 -14.00 5.04 0.80
CA ASP A 73 -15.38 4.92 0.31
C ASP A 73 -16.11 3.71 0.91
N GLN A 74 -15.36 2.67 1.33
CA GLN A 74 -15.92 1.46 1.90
C GLN A 74 -15.65 1.34 3.42
N ASN A 75 -15.10 2.38 4.05
CA ASN A 75 -14.77 2.44 5.47
C ASN A 75 -13.96 1.23 5.95
N LYS A 76 -12.89 0.91 5.23
CA LYS A 76 -11.99 -0.22 5.50
C LYS A 76 -10.60 0.27 5.89
N ILE A 77 -9.85 -0.59 6.58
CA ILE A 77 -8.43 -0.38 6.82
C ILE A 77 -7.65 -1.16 5.75
N VAL A 78 -6.82 -0.46 4.99
CA VAL A 78 -5.89 -1.07 4.04
C VAL A 78 -4.47 -0.83 4.54
N MET A 79 -3.79 -1.90 4.92
CA MET A 79 -2.39 -1.86 5.35
C MET A 79 -1.52 -2.47 4.26
N MET A 80 -0.58 -1.69 3.74
CA MET A 80 0.32 -2.12 2.67
C MET A 80 1.78 -2.08 3.14
N ILE A 81 2.49 -3.17 2.91
CA ILE A 81 3.95 -3.23 3.06
C ILE A 81 4.55 -2.92 1.69
N THR A 82 5.45 -1.94 1.65
CA THR A 82 6.16 -1.57 0.42
C THR A 82 7.54 -1.01 0.74
N HIS A 83 8.47 -1.22 -0.16
CA HIS A 83 9.77 -0.56 -0.17
C HIS A 83 9.83 0.58 -1.21
N ASN A 84 8.79 0.74 -2.03
CA ASN A 84 8.70 1.84 -2.99
C ASN A 84 8.04 3.07 -2.36
N THR A 85 8.79 4.16 -2.31
CA THR A 85 8.39 5.40 -1.63
C THR A 85 7.71 6.42 -2.54
N GLN A 86 7.65 6.19 -3.86
CA GLN A 86 7.13 7.17 -4.83
C GLN A 86 5.67 7.57 -4.59
N ASN A 87 4.83 6.61 -4.21
CA ASN A 87 3.39 6.83 -4.03
C ASN A 87 2.95 6.89 -2.56
N ILE A 88 3.90 6.94 -1.62
CA ILE A 88 3.61 6.99 -0.16
C ILE A 88 2.79 8.22 0.23
N VAL A 89 2.90 9.32 -0.49
CA VAL A 89 2.09 10.53 -0.28
C VAL A 89 0.57 10.29 -0.43
N LEU A 90 0.17 9.18 -1.03
CA LEU A 90 -1.23 8.77 -1.14
C LEU A 90 -1.76 8.10 0.14
N CYS A 91 -0.88 7.68 1.06
CA CYS A 91 -1.27 7.04 2.32
C CYS A 91 -1.73 8.07 3.35
N ASP A 92 -2.67 7.69 4.20
CA ASP A 92 -3.11 8.53 5.32
C ASP A 92 -2.11 8.49 6.48
N LYS A 93 -1.49 7.34 6.69
CA LYS A 93 -0.50 7.12 7.75
C LYS A 93 0.63 6.21 7.28
N LEU A 94 1.80 6.41 7.86
CA LEU A 94 2.99 5.58 7.67
C LEU A 94 3.39 4.90 8.98
N ILE A 95 3.78 3.65 8.87
CA ILE A 95 4.50 2.91 9.91
C ILE A 95 5.92 2.73 9.39
N VAL A 96 6.88 3.37 10.03
CA VAL A 96 8.30 3.24 9.68
C VAL A 96 8.96 2.29 10.66
N LEU A 97 9.49 1.20 10.14
CA LEU A 97 10.23 0.21 10.91
C LEU A 97 11.73 0.32 10.62
N CYS A 98 12.56 0.16 11.64
CA CYS A 98 14.01 0.07 11.49
C CYS A 98 14.55 -1.17 12.18
N LYS A 99 15.74 -1.60 11.77
CA LYS A 99 16.48 -2.68 12.43
C LYS A 99 17.51 -2.09 13.36
N ALA A 100 17.28 -2.25 14.66
CA ALA A 100 18.22 -1.85 15.70
C ALA A 100 18.62 -3.07 16.54
N LYS A 101 19.92 -3.29 16.75
CA LYS A 101 20.45 -4.45 17.51
C LYS A 101 19.85 -5.80 17.06
N GLN A 102 19.75 -6.01 15.75
CA GLN A 102 19.18 -7.22 15.11
C GLN A 102 17.68 -7.45 15.33
N VAL A 103 16.96 -6.50 15.93
CA VAL A 103 15.52 -6.56 16.16
C VAL A 103 14.81 -5.46 15.36
N GLY A 104 13.66 -5.80 14.74
CA GLY A 104 12.78 -4.81 14.11
C GLY A 104 12.13 -3.94 15.21
N ARG A 105 12.22 -2.63 15.06
CA ARG A 105 11.65 -1.65 16.00
C ARG A 105 10.83 -0.62 15.25
N LEU A 106 9.80 -0.09 15.92
CA LEU A 106 9.03 1.05 15.43
C LEU A 106 9.91 2.31 15.55
N ALA A 107 10.18 2.93 14.41
CA ALA A 107 10.87 4.22 14.37
C ALA A 107 9.88 5.38 14.39
N PHE A 108 8.78 5.27 13.62
CA PHE A 108 7.79 6.34 13.52
C PHE A 108 6.41 5.80 13.13
N PHE A 109 5.36 6.52 13.55
CA PHE A 109 3.98 6.36 13.10
C PHE A 109 3.33 7.73 12.98
N GLY A 110 2.82 8.07 11.79
CA GLY A 110 2.18 9.35 11.54
C GLY A 110 1.84 9.56 10.06
N THR A 111 1.46 10.79 9.68
CA THR A 111 1.22 11.15 8.29
C THR A 111 2.52 11.26 7.49
N PRO A 112 2.48 11.28 6.14
CA PRO A 112 3.65 11.57 5.33
C PRO A 112 4.33 12.90 5.71
N GLU A 113 3.56 13.96 5.94
CA GLU A 113 4.08 15.29 6.31
C GLU A 113 4.73 15.28 7.72
N GLU A 114 4.12 14.56 8.67
CA GLU A 114 4.72 14.36 10.00
C GLU A 114 6.03 13.57 9.91
N THR A 115 6.11 12.61 8.97
CA THR A 115 7.33 11.83 8.72
C THR A 115 8.47 12.73 8.25
N LEU A 116 8.22 13.61 7.26
CA LEU A 116 9.23 14.55 6.76
C LEU A 116 9.79 15.41 7.89
N ARG A 117 8.91 15.94 8.75
CA ARG A 117 9.30 16.79 9.89
C ARG A 117 10.08 16.00 10.95
N TYR A 118 9.62 14.79 11.27
CA TYR A 118 10.25 13.98 12.32
C TYR A 118 11.69 13.56 11.97
N PHE A 119 11.92 13.18 10.71
CA PHE A 119 13.24 12.77 10.24
C PHE A 119 14.10 13.93 9.74
N ASP A 120 13.55 15.16 9.69
CA ASP A 120 14.22 16.35 9.14
C ASP A 120 14.76 16.08 7.73
N ILE A 121 13.82 15.79 6.82
CA ILE A 121 14.06 15.39 5.42
C ILE A 121 13.11 16.11 4.47
N SER A 122 13.53 16.22 3.21
CA SER A 122 12.72 16.84 2.14
C SER A 122 11.91 15.80 1.35
N SER A 123 12.32 14.54 1.37
CA SER A 123 11.69 13.43 0.65
C SER A 123 11.66 12.17 1.50
N ILE A 124 10.57 11.41 1.40
CA ILE A 124 10.42 10.12 2.12
C ILE A 124 11.53 9.12 1.76
N ASN A 125 12.11 9.20 0.57
CA ASN A 125 13.24 8.35 0.18
C ASN A 125 14.44 8.47 1.13
N GLU A 126 14.66 9.64 1.72
CA GLU A 126 15.76 9.94 2.64
C GLU A 126 15.60 9.25 4.01
N VAL A 127 14.40 8.71 4.32
CA VAL A 127 14.18 7.95 5.56
C VAL A 127 15.14 6.78 5.67
N TYR A 128 15.38 6.07 4.57
CA TYR A 128 16.31 4.94 4.54
C TYR A 128 17.73 5.35 4.93
N ASP A 129 18.21 6.48 4.42
CA ASP A 129 19.56 6.98 4.73
C ASP A 129 19.67 7.37 6.22
N LYS A 130 18.65 8.03 6.75
CA LYS A 130 18.59 8.38 8.20
C LYS A 130 18.60 7.14 9.08
N LEU A 131 17.80 6.12 8.75
CA LEU A 131 17.70 4.89 9.53
C LEU A 131 18.97 4.02 9.40
N ASN A 132 19.61 3.99 8.24
CA ASN A 132 20.85 3.24 8.05
C ASN A 132 22.02 3.89 8.78
N THR A 133 22.06 5.23 8.87
CA THR A 133 23.18 5.97 9.47
C THR A 133 23.06 6.04 10.99
N GLN A 134 21.86 6.22 11.53
CA GLN A 134 21.62 6.45 12.96
C GLN A 134 20.35 5.72 13.46
N PRO A 135 20.26 4.39 13.37
CA PRO A 135 19.03 3.66 13.72
C PRO A 135 18.63 3.86 15.18
N GLU A 136 19.59 3.88 16.11
CA GLU A 136 19.35 4.01 17.54
C GLU A 136 18.68 5.35 17.93
N LYS A 137 18.89 6.40 17.15
CA LYS A 137 18.29 7.73 17.39
C LYS A 137 16.78 7.73 17.27
N TYR A 138 16.25 6.85 16.40
CA TYR A 138 14.85 6.84 16.01
C TYR A 138 14.05 5.68 16.62
N VAL A 139 14.70 4.82 17.41
CA VAL A 139 14.02 3.72 18.11
C VAL A 139 13.22 4.27 19.28
N ARG A 140 11.91 4.03 19.30
CA ARG A 140 11.10 4.24 20.51
C ARG A 140 11.25 3.03 21.44
N HIS A 141 11.61 3.29 22.66
CA HIS A 141 11.68 2.31 23.75
C HIS A 141 10.31 2.00 24.32
#